data_79d1bcf010e1e784ccddd1ed393c4ce5
#
_entry.id   79d1bcf010e1e784ccddd1ed393c4ce5
#
_cell.length_a   1.000
_cell.length_b   1.000
_cell.length_c   1.000
_cell.angle_alpha   90.00
_cell.angle_beta   90.00
_cell.angle_gamma   90.00
#
_symmetry.space_group_name_H-M   'P 1'
#
loop_
_entity.id
_entity.type
_entity.pdbx_description
1 polymer ?
#
loop_
_entity_poly.entity_id
_entity_poly.type
_entity_poly.pdbx_seq_one_letter_code
_entity_poly.pdbx_strand_id
1 'polypeptide(L)'
;MPDGSNLSAMPSTTYTSSIPNLELASESLWTFLFQTTQHDPSLPAFIEAATGRVLSRADLRKLSLEFAYGIRTRLPQGNRLFRGDTAMIFSPNSLAWPIAIFGLLAGGVRATLANSAYTSAELAFQYTDSRARVVFSHPDLVPVVLSMFKTIGVSEDEARRRLVVLDIYGNGAETARKFGLLELGDLLGHGALPEEEKFTGRQTDETLLLCYSSGTTGKPKGVEVCSIRLAFLPTY
;
A
#
# COMPACT_ATOMS: atom_id res chain seq x y z
N MET A 1 17.82 34.99 44.85
CA MET A 1 16.92 34.20 43.98
C MET A 1 16.49 35.10 42.86
N PRO A 2 16.97 34.95 41.60
CA PRO A 2 16.44 35.72 40.50
C PRO A 2 15.20 34.99 39.97
N ASP A 3 14.18 35.79 39.80
CA ASP A 3 12.82 35.49 39.32
C ASP A 3 12.83 34.89 37.90
N GLY A 4 12.33 33.66 37.79
CA GLY A 4 12.28 32.91 36.56
C GLY A 4 10.92 33.02 35.84
N SER A 5 10.58 34.21 35.37
CA SER A 5 9.32 34.38 34.59
C SER A 5 9.46 35.45 33.52
N ASN A 6 9.99 35.08 32.36
CA ASN A 6 9.60 35.75 31.09
C ASN A 6 10.12 34.94 29.87
N LEU A 7 9.58 33.76 29.66
CA LEU A 7 9.52 33.21 28.31
C LEU A 7 8.36 33.90 27.61
N SER A 8 8.62 35.08 27.05
CA SER A 8 7.67 35.71 26.12
C SER A 8 7.45 34.76 24.97
N ALA A 9 6.22 34.26 24.85
CA ALA A 9 5.82 33.44 23.70
C ALA A 9 6.17 34.20 22.42
N MET A 10 7.02 33.59 21.58
CA MET A 10 7.30 34.17 20.27
C MET A 10 5.97 34.31 19.52
N PRO A 11 5.72 35.46 18.88
CA PRO A 11 4.48 35.63 18.12
C PRO A 11 4.43 34.56 17.03
N SER A 12 3.38 33.73 17.06
CA SER A 12 3.13 32.76 15.99
C SER A 12 2.79 33.52 14.72
N THR A 13 3.70 33.50 13.76
CA THR A 13 3.44 34.06 12.43
C THR A 13 2.64 33.03 11.62
N THR A 14 1.37 33.34 11.34
CA THR A 14 0.56 32.51 10.47
C THR A 14 0.73 33.00 9.02
N TYR A 15 1.22 32.10 8.17
CA TYR A 15 1.29 32.34 6.73
C TYR A 15 0.01 31.83 6.08
N THR A 16 -0.66 32.67 5.31
CA THR A 16 -1.83 32.31 4.52
C THR A 16 -1.40 32.14 3.06
N SER A 17 -1.92 31.08 2.40
CA SER A 17 -1.72 30.89 0.97
C SER A 17 -2.48 31.97 0.20
N SER A 18 -1.88 32.49 -0.87
CA SER A 18 -2.57 33.33 -1.86
C SER A 18 -3.45 32.51 -2.81
N ILE A 19 -3.30 31.19 -2.79
CA ILE A 19 -4.11 30.28 -3.61
C ILE A 19 -5.41 30.00 -2.85
N PRO A 20 -6.57 30.09 -3.53
CA PRO A 20 -7.86 29.75 -2.91
C PRO A 20 -7.87 28.33 -2.35
N ASN A 21 -8.66 28.09 -1.32
CA ASN A 21 -8.91 26.74 -0.85
C ASN A 21 -9.55 25.93 -1.97
N LEU A 22 -8.96 24.78 -2.28
CA LEU A 22 -9.49 23.84 -3.25
C LEU A 22 -10.54 22.96 -2.56
N GLU A 23 -11.63 22.65 -3.25
CA GLU A 23 -12.59 21.67 -2.78
C GLU A 23 -11.97 20.28 -2.85
N LEU A 24 -12.03 19.55 -1.73
CA LEU A 24 -11.55 18.17 -1.67
C LEU A 24 -12.62 17.25 -2.25
N ALA A 25 -12.20 16.28 -3.07
CA ALA A 25 -13.10 15.24 -3.55
C ALA A 25 -13.64 14.45 -2.35
N SER A 26 -14.96 14.29 -2.29
CA SER A 26 -15.64 13.53 -1.22
C SER A 26 -15.82 12.05 -1.56
N GLU A 27 -14.96 11.53 -2.42
CA GLU A 27 -15.00 10.16 -2.93
C GLU A 27 -13.68 9.43 -2.69
N SER A 28 -13.66 8.09 -2.85
CA SER A 28 -12.43 7.31 -2.71
C SER A 28 -11.44 7.64 -3.82
N LEU A 29 -10.14 7.49 -3.54
CA LEU A 29 -9.09 7.62 -4.56
C LEU A 29 -9.36 6.69 -5.77
N TRP A 30 -9.86 5.49 -5.52
CA TRP A 30 -10.23 4.55 -6.56
C TRP A 30 -11.34 5.12 -7.46
N THR A 31 -12.45 5.56 -6.87
CA THR A 31 -13.57 6.18 -7.61
C THR A 31 -13.07 7.37 -8.42
N PHE A 32 -12.29 8.26 -7.80
CA PHE A 32 -11.71 9.41 -8.47
C PHE A 32 -10.90 9.01 -9.71
N LEU A 33 -9.98 8.05 -9.59
CA LEU A 33 -9.06 7.68 -10.68
C LEU A 33 -9.72 6.84 -11.78
N PHE A 34 -10.69 6.00 -11.45
CA PHE A 34 -11.22 5.00 -12.38
C PHE A 34 -12.68 5.20 -12.80
N GLN A 35 -13.42 6.07 -12.12
CA GLN A 35 -14.83 6.33 -12.42
C GLN A 35 -15.08 7.79 -12.77
N THR A 36 -14.57 8.73 -11.96
CA THR A 36 -14.81 10.17 -12.14
C THR A 36 -13.98 10.74 -13.29
N THR A 37 -12.71 10.34 -13.40
CA THR A 37 -11.86 10.78 -14.50
C THR A 37 -12.14 9.94 -15.75
N GLN A 38 -12.74 10.56 -16.76
CA GLN A 38 -13.02 9.91 -18.05
C GLN A 38 -11.75 9.90 -18.91
N HIS A 39 -11.01 8.82 -18.84
CA HIS A 39 -9.87 8.58 -19.71
C HIS A 39 -10.09 7.31 -20.54
N ASP A 40 -9.52 7.28 -21.74
CA ASP A 40 -9.52 6.08 -22.58
C ASP A 40 -8.91 4.90 -21.80
N PRO A 41 -9.67 3.81 -21.59
CA PRO A 41 -9.21 2.65 -20.82
C PRO A 41 -8.05 1.90 -21.49
N SER A 42 -7.82 2.08 -22.78
CA SER A 42 -6.71 1.46 -23.51
C SER A 42 -5.37 2.18 -23.31
N LEU A 43 -5.37 3.40 -22.78
CA LEU A 43 -4.13 4.14 -22.53
C LEU A 43 -3.23 3.42 -21.54
N PRO A 44 -1.90 3.48 -21.73
CA PRO A 44 -0.95 3.01 -20.74
C PRO A 44 -1.15 3.69 -19.40
N ALA A 45 -1.30 2.91 -18.33
CA ALA A 45 -1.20 3.40 -16.95
C ALA A 45 0.25 3.34 -16.48
N PHE A 46 0.94 2.23 -16.77
CA PHE A 46 2.34 2.00 -16.41
C PHE A 46 3.06 1.29 -17.55
N ILE A 47 4.34 1.64 -17.74
CA ILE A 47 5.22 1.01 -18.73
C ILE A 47 6.50 0.59 -18.01
N GLU A 48 6.88 -0.67 -18.13
CA GLU A 48 8.13 -1.16 -17.61
C GLU A 48 9.28 -0.77 -18.54
N ALA A 49 10.16 0.09 -18.06
CA ALA A 49 11.22 0.68 -18.89
C ALA A 49 12.20 -0.36 -19.48
N ALA A 50 12.47 -1.44 -18.75
CA ALA A 50 13.43 -2.48 -19.18
C ALA A 50 12.91 -3.34 -20.33
N THR A 51 11.60 -3.62 -20.39
CA THR A 51 10.99 -4.57 -21.33
C THR A 51 10.03 -3.93 -22.33
N GLY A 52 9.59 -2.70 -22.06
CA GLY A 52 8.53 -2.03 -22.82
C GLY A 52 7.12 -2.60 -22.56
N ARG A 53 6.96 -3.53 -21.61
CA ARG A 53 5.64 -4.06 -21.25
C ARG A 53 4.73 -2.97 -20.70
N VAL A 54 3.48 -3.03 -21.12
CA VAL A 54 2.46 -2.03 -20.77
C VAL A 54 1.40 -2.66 -19.89
N LEU A 55 1.02 -1.95 -18.83
CA LEU A 55 -0.19 -2.17 -18.06
C LEU A 55 -1.16 -1.05 -18.43
N SER A 56 -2.25 -1.38 -19.14
CA SER A 56 -3.26 -0.40 -19.51
C SER A 56 -4.11 0.02 -18.30
N ARG A 57 -4.85 1.12 -18.43
CA ARG A 57 -5.80 1.55 -17.37
C ARG A 57 -6.89 0.52 -17.13
N ALA A 58 -7.39 -0.12 -18.20
CA ALA A 58 -8.37 -1.20 -18.10
C ALA A 58 -7.81 -2.41 -17.37
N ASP A 59 -6.59 -2.84 -17.72
CA ASP A 59 -5.95 -3.99 -17.07
C ASP A 59 -5.65 -3.68 -15.60
N LEU A 60 -5.13 -2.50 -15.29
CA LEU A 60 -4.90 -2.09 -13.91
C LEU A 60 -6.18 -2.16 -13.09
N ARG A 61 -7.28 -1.57 -13.59
CA ARG A 61 -8.58 -1.61 -12.91
C ARG A 61 -9.06 -3.05 -12.69
N LYS A 62 -9.05 -3.87 -13.74
CA LYS A 62 -9.46 -5.28 -13.70
C LYS A 62 -8.65 -6.07 -12.69
N LEU A 63 -7.32 -6.07 -12.83
CA LEU A 63 -6.42 -6.85 -11.99
C LEU A 63 -6.45 -6.40 -10.52
N SER A 64 -6.65 -5.12 -10.26
CA SER A 64 -6.80 -4.61 -8.89
C SER A 64 -8.09 -5.11 -8.23
N LEU A 65 -9.21 -5.18 -8.95
CA LEU A 65 -10.47 -5.75 -8.41
C LEU A 65 -10.38 -7.27 -8.23
N GLU A 66 -9.69 -7.97 -9.12
CA GLU A 66 -9.39 -9.40 -8.96
C GLU A 66 -8.49 -9.64 -7.74
N PHE A 67 -7.43 -8.85 -7.57
CA PHE A 67 -6.55 -8.91 -6.40
C PHE A 67 -7.31 -8.63 -5.11
N ALA A 68 -8.16 -7.60 -5.08
CA ALA A 68 -9.02 -7.29 -3.93
C ALA A 68 -9.95 -8.44 -3.56
N TYR A 69 -10.49 -9.15 -4.54
CA TYR A 69 -11.24 -10.38 -4.33
C TYR A 69 -10.34 -11.50 -3.79
N GLY A 70 -9.17 -11.69 -4.38
CA GLY A 70 -8.21 -12.73 -4.02
C GLY A 70 -7.72 -12.63 -2.58
N ILE A 71 -7.39 -11.43 -2.09
CA ILE A 71 -6.96 -11.25 -0.69
C ILE A 71 -8.05 -11.57 0.33
N ARG A 72 -9.32 -11.51 -0.05
CA ARG A 72 -10.47 -11.89 0.79
C ARG A 72 -10.80 -13.37 0.75
N THR A 73 -10.44 -14.06 -0.33
CA THR A 73 -10.95 -15.41 -0.58
C THR A 73 -9.86 -16.47 -0.73
N ARG A 74 -8.68 -16.09 -1.27
CA ARG A 74 -7.59 -17.02 -1.62
C ARG A 74 -6.48 -17.08 -0.60
N LEU A 75 -6.26 -16.02 0.17
CA LEU A 75 -5.32 -16.09 1.29
C LEU A 75 -5.76 -17.13 2.32
N PRO A 76 -4.82 -17.76 3.06
CA PRO A 76 -5.14 -18.68 4.15
C PRO A 76 -6.17 -18.07 5.10
N GLN A 77 -7.10 -18.87 5.60
CA GLN A 77 -8.30 -18.39 6.32
C GLN A 77 -8.00 -17.40 7.45
N GLY A 78 -6.93 -17.61 8.21
CA GLY A 78 -6.51 -16.71 9.31
C GLY A 78 -5.85 -15.41 8.83
N ASN A 79 -5.46 -15.31 7.55
CA ASN A 79 -4.70 -14.20 6.99
C ASN A 79 -5.45 -13.44 5.88
N ARG A 80 -6.72 -13.76 5.65
CA ARG A 80 -7.58 -13.01 4.74
C ARG A 80 -7.67 -11.55 5.19
N LEU A 81 -7.67 -10.65 4.21
CA LEU A 81 -7.66 -9.21 4.45
C LEU A 81 -9.01 -8.59 4.11
N PHE A 82 -9.47 -7.74 5.00
CA PHE A 82 -10.74 -7.02 4.90
C PHE A 82 -10.53 -5.54 5.20
N ARG A 83 -11.55 -4.73 4.99
CA ARG A 83 -11.52 -3.29 5.29
C ARG A 83 -10.99 -3.04 6.70
N GLY A 84 -10.04 -2.11 6.80
CA GLY A 84 -9.40 -1.74 8.07
C GLY A 84 -8.21 -2.61 8.47
N ASP A 85 -7.98 -3.77 7.82
CA ASP A 85 -6.71 -4.50 7.97
C ASP A 85 -5.55 -3.72 7.34
N THR A 86 -4.33 -4.08 7.71
CA THR A 86 -3.11 -3.50 7.12
C THR A 86 -2.30 -4.58 6.42
N ALA A 87 -1.82 -4.28 5.22
CA ALA A 87 -0.86 -5.10 4.48
C ALA A 87 0.37 -4.30 4.11
N MET A 88 1.52 -4.98 4.03
CA MET A 88 2.79 -4.37 3.65
C MET A 88 3.14 -4.70 2.21
N ILE A 89 3.56 -3.69 1.44
CA ILE A 89 4.21 -3.89 0.15
C ILE A 89 5.71 -3.64 0.34
N PHE A 90 6.52 -4.68 0.07
CA PHE A 90 7.98 -4.63 0.13
C PHE A 90 8.55 -5.03 -1.23
N SER A 91 8.63 -4.07 -2.13
CA SER A 91 9.02 -4.29 -3.52
C SER A 91 9.61 -3.01 -4.12
N PRO A 92 10.63 -3.12 -4.97
CA PRO A 92 10.98 -2.05 -5.89
C PRO A 92 9.85 -1.83 -6.90
N ASN A 93 9.98 -0.78 -7.73
CA ASN A 93 9.01 -0.51 -8.79
C ASN A 93 8.94 -1.70 -9.77
N SER A 94 7.72 -2.18 -10.00
CA SER A 94 7.39 -3.25 -10.95
C SER A 94 5.96 -3.10 -11.43
N LEU A 95 5.54 -3.79 -12.49
CA LEU A 95 4.14 -3.75 -12.93
C LEU A 95 3.16 -4.43 -11.94
N ALA A 96 3.65 -5.31 -11.07
CA ALA A 96 2.86 -5.92 -10.00
C ALA A 96 2.56 -4.94 -8.86
N TRP A 97 3.45 -3.96 -8.62
CA TRP A 97 3.31 -3.00 -7.53
C TRP A 97 2.01 -2.17 -7.61
N PRO A 98 1.66 -1.52 -8.76
CA PRO A 98 0.41 -0.80 -8.86
C PRO A 98 -0.83 -1.68 -8.76
N ILE A 99 -0.79 -2.94 -9.21
CA ILE A 99 -1.90 -3.89 -9.04
C ILE A 99 -2.14 -4.13 -7.55
N ALA A 100 -1.08 -4.37 -6.77
CA ALA A 100 -1.19 -4.61 -5.34
C ALA A 100 -1.71 -3.39 -4.58
N ILE A 101 -1.13 -2.19 -4.79
CA ILE A 101 -1.57 -1.00 -4.06
C ILE A 101 -3.02 -0.63 -4.39
N PHE A 102 -3.39 -0.55 -5.68
CA PHE A 102 -4.75 -0.23 -6.06
C PHE A 102 -5.75 -1.32 -5.66
N GLY A 103 -5.33 -2.59 -5.64
CA GLY A 103 -6.17 -3.67 -5.15
C GLY A 103 -6.37 -3.63 -3.63
N LEU A 104 -5.36 -3.30 -2.83
CA LEU A 104 -5.53 -3.06 -1.40
C LEU A 104 -6.51 -1.91 -1.15
N LEU A 105 -6.34 -0.79 -1.87
CA LEU A 105 -7.24 0.37 -1.77
C LEU A 105 -8.67 -0.01 -2.17
N ALA A 106 -8.85 -0.74 -3.28
CA ALA A 106 -10.17 -1.22 -3.71
C ALA A 106 -10.82 -2.16 -2.67
N GLY A 107 -10.02 -2.94 -1.96
CA GLY A 107 -10.47 -3.81 -0.88
C GLY A 107 -10.66 -3.12 0.48
N GLY A 108 -10.38 -1.81 0.59
CA GLY A 108 -10.44 -1.07 1.86
C GLY A 108 -9.33 -1.44 2.84
N VAL A 109 -8.24 -2.06 2.35
CA VAL A 109 -7.10 -2.50 3.15
C VAL A 109 -6.05 -1.39 3.16
N ARG A 110 -5.57 -1.04 4.34
CA ARG A 110 -4.47 -0.07 4.50
C ARG A 110 -3.18 -0.64 3.94
N ALA A 111 -2.48 0.13 3.12
CA ALA A 111 -1.18 -0.26 2.61
C ALA A 111 -0.06 0.46 3.39
N THR A 112 0.90 -0.30 3.94
CA THR A 112 2.17 0.24 4.41
C THR A 112 3.26 -0.05 3.38
N LEU A 113 3.93 1.01 2.91
CA LEU A 113 4.90 0.93 1.84
C LEU A 113 6.31 0.90 2.43
N ALA A 114 6.97 -0.25 2.36
CA ALA A 114 8.32 -0.41 2.89
C ALA A 114 9.37 -0.13 1.80
N ASN A 115 10.45 0.56 2.20
CA ASN A 115 11.58 0.80 1.30
C ASN A 115 12.27 -0.53 0.96
N SER A 116 12.36 -0.85 -0.34
CA SER A 116 12.97 -2.11 -0.84
C SER A 116 14.43 -2.31 -0.44
N ALA A 117 15.11 -1.27 0.03
CA ALA A 117 16.47 -1.34 0.53
C ALA A 117 16.57 -1.67 2.04
N TYR A 118 15.45 -1.85 2.74
CA TYR A 118 15.47 -2.15 4.17
C TYR A 118 16.12 -3.49 4.48
N THR A 119 16.88 -3.50 5.56
CA THR A 119 17.32 -4.71 6.26
C THR A 119 16.13 -5.41 6.93
N SER A 120 16.31 -6.68 7.32
CA SER A 120 15.28 -7.42 8.06
C SER A 120 14.88 -6.75 9.38
N ALA A 121 15.80 -6.04 10.04
CA ALA A 121 15.54 -5.34 11.30
C ALA A 121 14.68 -4.08 11.09
N GLU A 122 14.99 -3.27 10.07
CA GLU A 122 14.19 -2.10 9.70
C GLU A 122 12.79 -2.51 9.25
N LEU A 123 12.70 -3.58 8.46
CA LEU A 123 11.44 -4.14 8.01
C LEU A 123 10.60 -4.66 9.18
N ALA A 124 11.24 -5.31 10.17
CA ALA A 124 10.58 -5.81 11.39
C ALA A 124 9.95 -4.68 12.21
N PHE A 125 10.66 -3.55 12.31
CA PHE A 125 10.11 -2.37 12.98
C PHE A 125 8.83 -1.90 12.28
N GLN A 126 8.88 -1.63 10.98
CA GLN A 126 7.72 -1.13 10.24
C GLN A 126 6.58 -2.14 10.21
N TYR A 127 6.87 -3.44 10.04
CA TYR A 127 5.87 -4.50 10.06
C TYR A 127 5.09 -4.53 11.38
N THR A 128 5.80 -4.46 12.50
CA THR A 128 5.22 -4.52 13.84
C THR A 128 4.45 -3.23 14.16
N ASP A 129 5.04 -2.07 13.89
CA ASP A 129 4.45 -0.76 14.16
C ASP A 129 3.17 -0.51 13.35
N SER A 130 3.19 -0.84 12.05
CA SER A 130 2.03 -0.74 11.16
C SER A 130 0.95 -1.78 11.43
N ARG A 131 1.23 -2.80 12.22
CA ARG A 131 0.38 -3.98 12.46
C ARG A 131 -0.01 -4.68 11.17
N ALA A 132 0.90 -4.73 10.20
CA ALA A 132 0.66 -5.44 8.95
C ALA A 132 0.44 -6.92 9.20
N ARG A 133 -0.52 -7.52 8.51
CA ARG A 133 -0.88 -8.94 8.66
C ARG A 133 -0.23 -9.81 7.58
N VAL A 134 -0.09 -9.26 6.38
CA VAL A 134 0.45 -9.94 5.20
C VAL A 134 1.48 -9.03 4.55
N VAL A 135 2.54 -9.63 3.98
CA VAL A 135 3.57 -8.95 3.20
C VAL A 135 3.47 -9.42 1.75
N PHE A 136 3.37 -8.47 0.84
CA PHE A 136 3.52 -8.67 -0.60
C PHE A 136 4.93 -8.26 -0.99
N SER A 137 5.77 -9.23 -1.37
CA SER A 137 7.21 -9.01 -1.55
C SER A 137 7.68 -9.34 -2.95
N HIS A 138 8.56 -8.49 -3.50
CA HIS A 138 9.31 -8.84 -4.71
C HIS A 138 10.07 -10.16 -4.52
N PRO A 139 10.21 -11.02 -5.55
CA PRO A 139 10.90 -12.32 -5.46
C PRO A 139 12.27 -12.24 -4.79
N ASP A 140 13.10 -11.27 -5.17
CA ASP A 140 14.47 -11.11 -4.67
C ASP A 140 14.53 -10.72 -3.18
N LEU A 141 13.44 -10.17 -2.64
CA LEU A 141 13.35 -9.70 -1.26
C LEU A 141 12.71 -10.72 -0.30
N VAL A 142 12.23 -11.85 -0.83
CA VAL A 142 11.65 -12.95 -0.02
C VAL A 142 12.59 -13.39 1.12
N PRO A 143 13.91 -13.58 0.91
CA PRO A 143 14.81 -13.98 2.00
C PRO A 143 14.86 -12.95 3.15
N VAL A 144 14.77 -11.65 2.82
CA VAL A 144 14.77 -10.57 3.84
C VAL A 144 13.49 -10.65 4.68
N VAL A 145 12.33 -10.89 4.06
CA VAL A 145 11.04 -11.02 4.76
C VAL A 145 11.03 -12.27 5.66
N LEU A 146 11.54 -13.40 5.17
CA LEU A 146 11.64 -14.62 5.98
C LEU A 146 12.58 -14.42 7.19
N SER A 147 13.71 -13.72 6.98
CA SER A 147 14.60 -13.33 8.08
C SER A 147 13.92 -12.40 9.08
N MET A 148 13.15 -11.43 8.61
CA MET A 148 12.33 -10.56 9.45
C MET A 148 11.37 -11.37 10.33
N PHE A 149 10.57 -12.26 9.74
CA PHE A 149 9.62 -13.10 10.49
C PHE A 149 10.32 -13.94 11.56
N LYS A 150 11.48 -14.53 11.23
CA LYS A 150 12.30 -15.27 12.20
C LYS A 150 12.74 -14.38 13.35
N THR A 151 13.19 -13.15 13.08
CA THR A 151 13.65 -12.20 14.10
C THR A 151 12.54 -11.81 15.08
N ILE A 152 11.30 -11.67 14.61
CA ILE A 152 10.15 -11.34 15.47
C ILE A 152 9.44 -12.57 16.04
N GLY A 153 10.02 -13.77 15.92
CA GLY A 153 9.51 -14.99 16.54
C GLY A 153 8.29 -15.62 15.86
N VAL A 154 8.02 -15.28 14.60
CA VAL A 154 6.96 -15.93 13.80
C VAL A 154 7.48 -17.27 13.29
N SER A 155 6.69 -18.34 13.46
CA SER A 155 7.05 -19.67 12.96
C SER A 155 7.15 -19.70 11.44
N GLU A 156 7.94 -20.65 10.88
CA GLU A 156 8.10 -20.76 9.43
C GLU A 156 6.77 -20.99 8.70
N ASP A 157 5.89 -21.82 9.28
CA ASP A 157 4.59 -22.11 8.68
C ASP A 157 3.70 -20.86 8.65
N GLU A 158 3.70 -20.08 9.72
CA GLU A 158 2.94 -18.84 9.77
C GLU A 158 3.57 -17.75 8.89
N ALA A 159 4.90 -17.68 8.79
CA ALA A 159 5.60 -16.81 7.86
C ALA A 159 5.19 -17.08 6.40
N ARG A 160 5.11 -18.36 6.00
CA ARG A 160 4.64 -18.75 4.66
C ARG A 160 3.19 -18.35 4.40
N ARG A 161 2.35 -18.38 5.42
CA ARG A 161 0.94 -17.96 5.29
C ARG A 161 0.75 -16.45 5.19
N ARG A 162 1.74 -15.67 5.65
CA ARG A 162 1.72 -14.19 5.67
C ARG A 162 2.54 -13.54 4.55
N LEU A 163 3.17 -14.33 3.70
CA LEU A 163 4.02 -13.83 2.63
C LEU A 163 3.49 -14.28 1.27
N VAL A 164 3.30 -13.32 0.38
CA VAL A 164 2.90 -13.53 -1.02
C VAL A 164 3.97 -12.93 -1.92
N VAL A 165 4.42 -13.68 -2.92
CA VAL A 165 5.37 -13.20 -3.91
C VAL A 165 4.66 -12.26 -4.87
N LEU A 166 5.14 -11.02 -4.94
CA LEU A 166 4.59 -9.94 -5.75
C LEU A 166 5.35 -9.84 -7.07
N ASP A 167 4.92 -10.59 -8.06
CA ASP A 167 5.44 -10.54 -9.43
C ASP A 167 4.34 -10.96 -10.42
N ILE A 168 4.39 -10.45 -11.65
CA ILE A 168 3.39 -10.78 -12.68
C ILE A 168 4.03 -11.32 -13.97
N TYR A 169 5.28 -10.98 -14.26
CA TYR A 169 5.93 -11.32 -15.53
C TYR A 169 7.34 -11.88 -15.39
N GLY A 170 7.87 -11.99 -14.17
CA GLY A 170 9.23 -12.44 -13.91
C GLY A 170 9.32 -13.87 -13.38
N ASN A 171 10.15 -14.05 -12.36
CA ASN A 171 10.45 -15.35 -11.74
C ASN A 171 9.63 -15.62 -10.46
N GLY A 172 8.56 -14.90 -10.25
CA GLY A 172 7.71 -15.00 -9.05
C GLY A 172 7.24 -16.42 -8.77
N ALA A 173 6.73 -17.11 -9.79
CA ALA A 173 6.27 -18.50 -9.67
C ALA A 173 7.38 -19.48 -9.26
N GLU A 174 8.60 -19.30 -9.74
CA GLU A 174 9.75 -20.12 -9.34
C GLU A 174 10.12 -19.86 -7.88
N THR A 175 10.18 -18.58 -7.49
CA THR A 175 10.45 -18.17 -6.10
C THR A 175 9.36 -18.70 -5.16
N ALA A 176 8.10 -18.57 -5.53
CA ALA A 176 6.98 -19.05 -4.73
C ALA A 176 7.09 -20.58 -4.50
N ARG A 177 7.35 -21.36 -5.54
CA ARG A 177 7.55 -22.82 -5.42
C ARG A 177 8.75 -23.17 -4.53
N LYS A 178 9.88 -22.47 -4.70
CA LYS A 178 11.10 -22.70 -3.92
C LYS A 178 10.89 -22.55 -2.42
N PHE A 179 10.08 -21.58 -2.00
CA PHE A 179 9.83 -21.25 -0.59
C PHE A 179 8.48 -21.76 -0.05
N GLY A 180 7.65 -22.38 -0.90
CA GLY A 180 6.31 -22.85 -0.51
C GLY A 180 5.35 -21.70 -0.20
N LEU A 181 5.36 -20.67 -1.03
CA LEU A 181 4.59 -19.42 -0.88
C LEU A 181 3.47 -19.35 -1.93
N LEU A 182 2.49 -18.50 -1.67
CA LEU A 182 1.60 -18.01 -2.70
C LEU A 182 2.31 -16.93 -3.54
N GLU A 183 1.88 -16.80 -4.80
CA GLU A 183 2.26 -15.69 -5.67
C GLU A 183 1.04 -14.85 -6.07
N LEU A 184 1.30 -13.71 -6.72
CA LEU A 184 0.24 -12.83 -7.21
C LEU A 184 -0.76 -13.56 -8.10
N GLY A 185 -0.29 -14.45 -8.98
CA GLY A 185 -1.12 -15.27 -9.87
C GLY A 185 -2.16 -16.13 -9.14
N ASP A 186 -1.85 -16.62 -7.94
CA ASP A 186 -2.79 -17.41 -7.12
C ASP A 186 -3.96 -16.57 -6.59
N LEU A 187 -3.83 -15.25 -6.61
CA LEU A 187 -4.87 -14.31 -6.17
C LEU A 187 -5.72 -13.78 -7.32
N LEU A 188 -5.25 -13.89 -8.57
CA LEU A 188 -5.91 -13.36 -9.77
C LEU A 188 -6.73 -14.44 -10.50
N GLY A 189 -7.71 -14.00 -11.32
CA GLY A 189 -8.47 -14.91 -12.19
C GLY A 189 -9.51 -15.80 -11.50
N HIS A 190 -9.77 -15.61 -10.21
CA HIS A 190 -10.73 -16.41 -9.41
C HIS A 190 -12.04 -15.68 -9.13
N GLY A 191 -12.25 -14.53 -9.71
CA GLY A 191 -13.33 -13.60 -9.48
C GLY A 191 -12.79 -12.19 -9.24
N ALA A 192 -13.68 -11.21 -9.22
CA ALA A 192 -13.35 -9.82 -8.94
C ALA A 192 -14.38 -9.22 -7.99
N LEU A 193 -14.01 -8.19 -7.24
CA LEU A 193 -15.01 -7.39 -6.56
C LEU A 193 -15.90 -6.71 -7.62
N PRO A 194 -17.24 -6.68 -7.46
CA PRO A 194 -18.13 -5.99 -8.38
C PRO A 194 -17.83 -4.50 -8.46
N GLU A 195 -17.43 -3.93 -7.32
CA GLU A 195 -16.96 -2.56 -7.15
C GLU A 195 -16.01 -2.48 -5.95
N GLU A 196 -15.29 -1.37 -5.84
CA GLU A 196 -14.43 -1.11 -4.68
C GLU A 196 -15.21 -0.86 -3.40
N GLU A 197 -14.57 -0.99 -2.25
CA GLU A 197 -15.08 -0.49 -0.98
C GLU A 197 -15.24 1.03 -1.05
N LYS A 198 -16.46 1.50 -0.81
CA LYS A 198 -16.76 2.93 -0.85
C LYS A 198 -16.28 3.62 0.43
N PHE A 199 -15.67 4.79 0.24
CA PHE A 199 -15.28 5.69 1.30
C PHE A 199 -16.07 7.00 1.12
N THR A 200 -17.21 7.10 1.79
CA THR A 200 -18.13 8.24 1.68
C THR A 200 -18.35 8.92 3.03
N GLY A 201 -18.60 10.23 3.04
CA GLY A 201 -18.80 10.99 4.25
C GLY A 201 -17.62 10.87 5.21
N ARG A 202 -17.85 10.51 6.48
CA ARG A 202 -16.77 10.35 7.47
C ARG A 202 -15.77 9.24 7.17
N GLN A 203 -16.10 8.31 6.29
CA GLN A 203 -15.18 7.23 5.89
C GLN A 203 -14.04 7.75 5.03
N THR A 204 -14.14 8.93 4.43
CA THR A 204 -13.06 9.57 3.69
C THR A 204 -11.87 9.94 4.58
N ASP A 205 -12.07 10.00 5.89
CA ASP A 205 -11.02 10.23 6.88
C ASP A 205 -10.30 8.94 7.29
N GLU A 206 -10.77 7.77 6.83
CA GLU A 206 -10.08 6.50 7.13
C GLU A 206 -8.72 6.45 6.47
N THR A 207 -7.73 5.97 7.23
CA THR A 207 -6.37 5.78 6.75
C THR A 207 -6.32 4.73 5.64
N LEU A 208 -5.75 5.10 4.50
CA LEU A 208 -5.50 4.19 3.37
C LEU A 208 -4.03 3.83 3.24
N LEU A 209 -3.13 4.79 3.50
CA LEU A 209 -1.70 4.56 3.40
C LEU A 209 -1.01 4.90 4.72
N LEU A 210 0.02 4.12 5.04
CA LEU A 210 0.96 4.37 6.12
C LEU A 210 2.34 4.60 5.50
N CYS A 211 2.73 5.88 5.40
CA CYS A 211 3.99 6.30 4.80
C CYS A 211 5.00 6.59 5.91
N TYR A 212 6.12 5.87 5.92
CA TYR A 212 7.15 6.05 6.95
C TYR A 212 8.16 7.10 6.53
N SER A 213 8.39 8.08 7.40
CA SER A 213 9.44 9.09 7.26
C SER A 213 10.61 8.80 8.18
N SER A 214 11.82 9.21 7.79
CA SER A 214 13.05 9.00 8.58
C SER A 214 13.08 9.71 9.93
N GLY A 215 12.10 10.55 10.24
CA GLY A 215 11.95 11.28 11.50
C GLY A 215 13.23 11.99 12.00
N THR A 216 13.14 13.20 12.47
CA THR A 216 14.26 13.96 13.03
C THR A 216 14.76 13.40 14.39
N THR A 217 14.05 12.44 14.98
CA THR A 217 14.29 11.91 16.34
C THR A 217 14.79 10.47 16.38
N GLY A 218 15.24 9.90 15.25
CA GLY A 218 15.94 8.61 15.16
C GLY A 218 15.10 7.41 14.72
N LYS A 219 13.84 7.23 15.15
CA LYS A 219 12.98 6.14 14.67
C LYS A 219 12.03 6.63 13.57
N PRO A 220 11.83 5.86 12.49
CA PRO A 220 10.83 6.19 11.47
C PRO A 220 9.44 6.34 12.09
N LYS A 221 8.66 7.29 11.57
CA LYS A 221 7.28 7.55 12.01
C LYS A 221 6.31 7.23 10.89
N GLY A 222 5.29 6.45 11.18
CA GLY A 222 4.19 6.17 10.24
C GLY A 222 3.27 7.39 10.14
N VAL A 223 3.19 7.98 8.95
CA VAL A 223 2.26 9.07 8.63
C VAL A 223 1.02 8.45 8.04
N GLU A 224 -0.12 8.71 8.65
CA GLU A 224 -1.41 8.26 8.16
C GLU A 224 -1.91 9.18 7.04
N VAL A 225 -2.23 8.60 5.88
CA VAL A 225 -2.79 9.30 4.73
C VAL A 225 -4.18 8.76 4.47
N CYS A 226 -5.19 9.61 4.57
CA CYS A 226 -6.59 9.25 4.36
C CYS A 226 -7.03 9.43 2.90
N SER A 227 -8.19 8.85 2.56
CA SER A 227 -8.75 8.85 1.20
C SER A 227 -8.93 10.26 0.64
N ILE A 228 -9.53 11.16 1.41
CA ILE A 228 -9.81 12.53 0.99
C ILE A 228 -8.54 13.32 0.62
N ARG A 229 -7.41 13.04 1.28
CA ARG A 229 -6.16 13.74 1.00
C ARG A 229 -5.46 13.24 -0.26
N LEU A 230 -5.72 12.00 -0.68
CA LEU A 230 -5.17 11.41 -1.89
C LEU A 230 -5.96 11.80 -3.14
N ALA A 231 -7.25 12.05 -3.01
CA ALA A 231 -8.11 12.48 -4.13
C ALA A 231 -7.95 13.96 -4.47
N PHE A 232 -6.96 14.64 -3.85
CA PHE A 232 -6.65 16.03 -4.11
C PHE A 232 -5.74 16.17 -5.33
N LEU A 233 -6.31 16.32 -6.51
CA LEU A 233 -5.60 16.75 -7.70
C LEU A 233 -6.22 18.02 -8.23
N PRO A 234 -5.43 19.10 -8.46
CA PRO A 234 -5.95 20.28 -9.11
C PRO A 234 -6.44 19.89 -10.51
N THR A 235 -7.71 20.13 -10.77
CA THR A 235 -8.23 20.11 -12.14
C THR A 235 -7.68 21.36 -12.85
N TYR A 236 -6.64 21.19 -13.67
CA TYR A 236 -6.19 22.18 -14.64
C TYR A 236 -6.87 21.93 -15.97
#